data_9b9d37c4fe0fb0964712b6ac7ade6fb3
#
_entry.id   9b9d37c4fe0fb0964712b6ac7ade6fb3
#
_cell.length_a   1.000
_cell.length_b   1.000
_cell.length_c   1.000
_cell.angle_alpha   90.00
_cell.angle_beta   90.00
_cell.angle_gamma   90.00
#
_symmetry.space_group_name_H-M   'P 1'
#
loop_
_entity.id
_entity.type
_entity.pdbx_description
1 polymer ?
#
loop_
_entity_poly.entity_id
_entity_poly.type
_entity_poly.pdbx_seq_one_letter_code
_entity_poly.pdbx_strand_id
1 'polypeptide(L)'
;MYPYIRSFNAFVFSRLKGRISLMDIHSSNYICWPWDIDMWGELNNGRALSLFDLGRYGFLSRFGLMRYFFREKISNAVAGVSVRYRHRIRPFSRIEMRTRIIYFDDKFLYYEQLMMLSDGRCAIQSLCRLAITQHG
;
A
#
# COMPACT_ATOMS: atom_id res chain seq x y z
N MET A 1 26.25 7.85 -7.60
CA MET A 1 24.88 7.40 -7.49
C MET A 1 24.70 6.34 -6.42
N TYR A 2 25.53 5.34 -6.44
CA TYR A 2 25.41 4.20 -5.52
C TYR A 2 25.63 4.53 -4.04
N PRO A 3 26.59 5.41 -3.67
CA PRO A 3 26.74 5.78 -2.26
C PRO A 3 25.51 6.48 -1.67
N TYR A 4 24.82 7.26 -2.49
CA TYR A 4 23.60 7.96 -2.06
C TYR A 4 22.46 6.99 -1.80
N ILE A 5 22.31 5.99 -2.65
CA ILE A 5 21.29 4.96 -2.48
C ILE A 5 21.55 4.16 -1.21
N ARG A 6 22.80 3.80 -0.94
CA ARG A 6 23.16 3.07 0.29
C ARG A 6 22.90 3.89 1.53
N SER A 7 23.34 5.16 1.54
CA SER A 7 23.11 6.06 2.65
C SER A 7 21.62 6.28 2.89
N PHE A 8 20.85 6.45 1.80
CA PHE A 8 19.42 6.61 1.85
C PHE A 8 18.74 5.37 2.43
N ASN A 9 19.13 4.19 1.95
CA ASN A 9 18.55 2.95 2.41
C ASN A 9 18.86 2.68 3.88
N ALA A 10 20.07 2.97 4.31
CA ALA A 10 20.44 2.86 5.72
C ALA A 10 19.61 3.82 6.58
N PHE A 11 19.36 5.03 6.09
CA PHE A 11 18.57 6.01 6.79
C PHE A 11 17.09 5.61 6.86
N VAL A 12 16.52 5.19 5.74
CA VAL A 12 15.14 4.69 5.70
C VAL A 12 15.00 3.47 6.60
N PHE A 13 15.96 2.57 6.55
CA PHE A 13 15.97 1.38 7.39
C PHE A 13 15.95 1.75 8.88
N SER A 14 16.81 2.67 9.31
CA SER A 14 16.85 3.09 10.69
C SER A 14 15.57 3.81 11.12
N ARG A 15 14.98 4.61 10.23
CA ARG A 15 13.71 5.27 10.49
C ARG A 15 12.56 4.28 10.57
N LEU A 16 12.52 3.32 9.66
CA LEU A 16 11.50 2.28 9.68
C LEU A 16 11.59 1.45 10.94
N LYS A 17 12.79 1.10 11.38
CA LYS A 17 12.99 0.37 12.64
C LYS A 17 12.50 1.16 13.85
N GLY A 18 12.67 2.48 13.84
CA GLY A 18 12.25 3.32 14.95
C GLY A 18 10.77 3.67 14.97
N ARG A 19 10.10 3.67 13.81
CA ARG A 19 8.71 4.11 13.69
C ARG A 19 7.74 3.01 13.28
N ILE A 20 8.20 2.05 12.47
CA ILE A 20 7.37 1.00 11.91
C ILE A 20 8.09 -0.31 12.10
N SER A 21 7.42 -1.29 12.67
CA SER A 21 7.87 -2.67 12.61
C SER A 21 7.19 -3.35 11.42
N LEU A 22 7.74 -4.49 10.98
CA LEU A 22 7.08 -5.31 9.96
C LEU A 22 5.77 -5.90 10.45
N MET A 23 5.48 -5.77 11.74
CA MET A 23 4.22 -6.22 12.34
C MET A 23 3.15 -5.13 12.34
N ASP A 24 3.51 -3.88 12.06
CA ASP A 24 2.58 -2.77 12.10
C ASP A 24 1.62 -2.83 10.92
N ILE A 25 0.34 -2.72 11.23
CA ILE A 25 -0.73 -2.76 10.23
C ILE A 25 -1.49 -1.45 10.30
N HIS A 26 -1.65 -0.81 9.14
CA HIS A 26 -2.54 0.35 9.01
C HIS A 26 -3.87 -0.12 8.44
N SER A 27 -4.95 0.19 9.15
CA SER A 27 -6.30 -0.11 8.71
C SER A 27 -7.01 1.16 8.26
N SER A 28 -7.67 1.10 7.13
CA SER A 28 -8.55 2.16 6.65
C SER A 28 -9.86 1.55 6.16
N ASN A 29 -10.93 2.32 6.22
CA ASN A 29 -12.26 1.82 5.90
C ASN A 29 -12.80 2.53 4.68
N TYR A 30 -13.37 1.77 3.77
CA TYR A 30 -13.97 2.24 2.54
C TYR A 30 -15.34 1.61 2.36
N ILE A 31 -16.16 2.25 1.53
CA ILE A 31 -17.44 1.69 1.10
C ILE A 31 -17.37 1.54 -0.41
N CYS A 32 -17.80 0.37 -0.93
CA CYS A 32 -17.94 0.19 -2.36
C CYS A 32 -19.21 0.91 -2.81
N TRP A 33 -19.05 2.04 -3.49
CA TRP A 33 -20.18 2.83 -3.98
C TRP A 33 -20.68 2.29 -5.32
N PRO A 34 -21.93 2.60 -5.73
CA PRO A 34 -22.45 2.13 -7.02
C PRO A 34 -21.62 2.57 -8.23
N TRP A 35 -20.91 3.69 -8.14
CA TRP A 35 -20.03 4.15 -9.23
C TRP A 35 -18.65 3.47 -9.24
N ASP A 36 -18.38 2.64 -8.25
CA ASP A 36 -17.11 1.87 -8.18
C ASP A 36 -17.25 0.48 -8.80
N ILE A 37 -18.45 0.12 -9.25
CA ILE A 37 -18.72 -1.22 -9.77
C ILE A 37 -18.60 -1.28 -11.29
N ASP A 38 -18.35 -2.48 -11.79
CA ASP A 38 -18.33 -2.77 -13.23
C ASP A 38 -19.69 -3.28 -13.71
N MET A 39 -19.73 -3.71 -14.99
CA MET A 39 -20.97 -4.22 -15.58
C MET A 39 -21.48 -5.51 -14.92
N TRP A 40 -20.64 -6.18 -14.14
CA TRP A 40 -20.99 -7.43 -13.46
C TRP A 40 -21.50 -7.20 -12.04
N GLY A 41 -21.64 -5.95 -11.62
CA GLY A 41 -22.14 -5.60 -10.29
C GLY A 41 -21.15 -5.82 -9.17
N GLU A 42 -19.86 -5.80 -9.47
CA GLU A 42 -18.80 -5.95 -8.47
C GLU A 42 -17.76 -4.86 -8.61
N LEU A 43 -16.94 -4.69 -7.58
CA LEU A 43 -15.90 -3.67 -7.56
C LEU A 43 -15.01 -3.78 -8.79
N ASN A 44 -14.87 -2.68 -9.52
CA ASN A 44 -14.05 -2.60 -10.72
C ASN A 44 -12.58 -2.79 -10.39
N ASN A 45 -11.85 -3.53 -11.24
CA ASN A 45 -10.43 -3.82 -11.02
C ASN A 45 -9.57 -2.57 -10.93
N GLY A 46 -9.80 -1.59 -11.81
CA GLY A 46 -9.05 -0.34 -11.77
C GLY A 46 -9.33 0.45 -10.51
N ARG A 47 -10.59 0.42 -10.05
CA ARG A 47 -10.96 1.07 -8.79
C ARG A 47 -10.32 0.38 -7.60
N ALA A 48 -10.25 -0.95 -7.61
CA ALA A 48 -9.57 -1.70 -6.56
C ALA A 48 -8.10 -1.29 -6.45
N LEU A 49 -7.39 -1.17 -7.58
CA LEU A 49 -6.01 -0.70 -7.59
C LEU A 49 -5.86 0.71 -7.03
N SER A 50 -6.80 1.60 -7.35
CA SER A 50 -6.81 2.96 -6.80
C SER A 50 -7.00 2.96 -5.27
N LEU A 51 -7.87 2.09 -4.76
CA LEU A 51 -8.06 1.95 -3.31
C LEU A 51 -6.81 1.41 -2.63
N PHE A 52 -6.10 0.48 -3.28
CA PHE A 52 -4.82 0.01 -2.76
C PHE A 52 -3.79 1.15 -2.69
N ASP A 53 -3.74 2.02 -3.70
CA ASP A 53 -2.87 3.21 -3.65
C ASP A 53 -3.22 4.09 -2.45
N LEU A 54 -4.49 4.37 -2.23
CA LEU A 54 -4.93 5.18 -1.09
C LEU A 54 -4.54 4.54 0.25
N GLY A 55 -4.64 3.21 0.34
CA GLY A 55 -4.21 2.48 1.53
C GLY A 55 -2.73 2.67 1.82
N ARG A 56 -1.89 2.64 0.78
CA ARG A 56 -0.44 2.87 0.94
C ARG A 56 -0.15 4.30 1.37
N TYR A 57 -0.83 5.29 0.78
CA TYR A 57 -0.66 6.69 1.20
C TYR A 57 -1.09 6.88 2.66
N GLY A 58 -2.18 6.26 3.06
CA GLY A 58 -2.64 6.29 4.45
C GLY A 58 -1.60 5.69 5.41
N PHE A 59 -0.98 4.59 5.01
CA PHE A 59 0.10 3.97 5.78
C PHE A 59 1.27 4.93 5.95
N LEU A 60 1.75 5.51 4.85
CA LEU A 60 2.88 6.46 4.89
C LEU A 60 2.55 7.69 5.73
N SER A 61 1.33 8.21 5.61
CA SER A 61 0.89 9.37 6.37
C SER A 61 0.85 9.07 7.86
N ARG A 62 0.28 7.93 8.24
CA ARG A 62 0.15 7.55 9.65
C ARG A 62 1.50 7.47 10.36
N PHE A 63 2.52 6.96 9.69
CA PHE A 63 3.84 6.77 10.28
C PHE A 63 4.79 7.93 10.00
N GLY A 64 4.30 9.04 9.43
CA GLY A 64 5.08 10.24 9.20
C GLY A 64 6.10 10.13 8.08
N LEU A 65 6.02 9.09 7.25
CA LEU A 65 6.95 8.87 6.16
C LEU A 65 6.64 9.74 4.95
N MET A 66 5.37 10.12 4.76
CA MET A 66 4.97 10.97 3.65
C MET A 66 5.70 12.31 3.66
N ARG A 67 5.72 12.96 4.83
CA ARG A 67 6.41 14.25 5.01
C ARG A 67 7.92 14.09 4.77
N TYR A 68 8.49 13.01 5.25
CA TYR A 68 9.90 12.71 5.05
C TYR A 68 10.22 12.52 3.56
N PHE A 69 9.39 11.79 2.84
CA PHE A 69 9.59 11.57 1.40
C PHE A 69 9.54 12.88 0.62
N PHE A 70 8.59 13.76 0.93
CA PHE A 70 8.52 15.07 0.28
C PHE A 70 9.75 15.93 0.58
N ARG A 71 10.17 15.97 1.84
CA ARG A 71 11.31 16.78 2.25
C ARG A 71 12.60 16.33 1.58
N GLU A 72 12.82 15.03 1.47
CA GLU A 72 14.05 14.47 0.91
C GLU A 72 13.95 14.23 -0.60
N LYS A 73 12.89 14.69 -1.23
CA LYS A 73 12.65 14.51 -2.67
C LYS A 73 12.71 13.04 -3.09
N ILE A 74 12.10 12.19 -2.31
CA ILE A 74 12.02 10.76 -2.57
C ILE A 74 10.73 10.48 -3.33
N SER A 75 10.86 9.75 -4.42
CA SER A 75 9.71 9.24 -5.18
C SER A 75 9.61 7.75 -5.01
N ASN A 76 8.40 7.25 -5.08
CA ASN A 76 8.19 5.83 -5.22
C ASN A 76 7.31 5.57 -6.45
N ALA A 77 7.52 4.44 -7.07
CA ALA A 77 6.75 4.01 -8.23
C ALA A 77 6.46 2.53 -8.12
N VAL A 78 5.26 2.14 -8.53
CA VAL A 78 4.89 0.72 -8.53
C VAL A 78 5.76 0.01 -9.57
N ALA A 79 6.63 -0.89 -9.09
CA ALA A 79 7.49 -1.70 -9.95
C ALA A 79 6.84 -3.03 -10.32
N GLY A 80 5.88 -3.47 -9.52
CA GLY A 80 5.14 -4.68 -9.80
C GLY A 80 4.03 -4.86 -8.80
N VAL A 81 2.92 -5.45 -9.23
CA VAL A 81 1.80 -5.74 -8.37
C VAL A 81 1.22 -7.08 -8.77
N SER A 82 0.90 -7.89 -7.76
CA SER A 82 0.19 -9.16 -7.95
C SER A 82 -1.07 -9.09 -7.11
N VAL A 83 -2.21 -9.30 -7.76
CA VAL A 83 -3.51 -9.18 -7.09
C VAL A 83 -4.24 -10.51 -7.22
N ARG A 84 -4.75 -10.99 -6.10
CA ARG A 84 -5.56 -12.21 -6.06
C ARG A 84 -6.97 -11.85 -5.64
N TYR A 85 -7.93 -12.16 -6.50
CA TYR A 85 -9.35 -11.92 -6.28
C TYR A 85 -9.98 -13.22 -5.79
N ARG A 86 -10.52 -13.21 -4.56
CA ARG A 86 -11.12 -14.40 -3.95
C ARG A 86 -12.62 -14.31 -3.82
N HIS A 87 -13.14 -13.14 -3.52
CA HIS A 87 -14.57 -12.91 -3.31
C HIS A 87 -14.97 -11.59 -3.97
N ARG A 88 -16.20 -11.54 -4.43
CA ARG A 88 -16.76 -10.34 -5.04
C ARG A 88 -17.05 -9.30 -3.98
N ILE A 89 -16.79 -8.04 -4.31
CA ILE A 89 -17.19 -6.92 -3.47
C ILE A 89 -18.37 -6.24 -4.14
N ARG A 90 -19.50 -6.28 -3.47
CA ARG A 90 -20.77 -5.78 -4.01
C ARG A 90 -20.98 -4.32 -3.62
N PRO A 91 -21.92 -3.59 -4.31
CA PRO A 91 -22.24 -2.22 -3.93
C PRO A 91 -22.66 -2.12 -2.47
N PHE A 92 -22.27 -1.02 -1.83
CA PHE A 92 -22.52 -0.69 -0.42
C PHE A 92 -21.84 -1.61 0.58
N SER A 93 -20.97 -2.52 0.14
CA SER A 93 -20.16 -3.31 1.05
C SER A 93 -19.14 -2.45 1.77
N ARG A 94 -18.95 -2.72 3.05
CA ARG A 94 -17.88 -2.12 3.83
C ARG A 94 -16.63 -2.92 3.63
N ILE A 95 -15.52 -2.21 3.38
CA ILE A 95 -14.21 -2.81 3.13
C ILE A 95 -13.25 -2.26 4.18
N GLU A 96 -12.56 -3.16 4.89
CA GLU A 96 -11.43 -2.79 5.72
C GLU A 96 -10.16 -3.08 4.93
N MET A 97 -9.40 -2.05 4.63
CA MET A 97 -8.12 -2.17 3.95
C MET A 97 -7.02 -2.28 4.99
N ARG A 98 -6.32 -3.39 5.02
CA ARG A 98 -5.17 -3.61 5.90
C ARG A 98 -3.91 -3.53 5.07
N THR A 99 -3.01 -2.62 5.45
CA THR A 99 -1.76 -2.37 4.73
C THR A 99 -0.59 -2.58 5.68
N ARG A 100 0.40 -3.36 5.25
CA ARG A 100 1.64 -3.53 6.01
C ARG A 100 2.82 -3.72 5.07
N ILE A 101 4.00 -3.36 5.54
CA ILE A 101 5.25 -3.67 4.86
C ILE A 101 5.68 -5.06 5.31
N ILE A 102 5.88 -5.97 4.36
CA ILE A 102 6.31 -7.35 4.68
C ILE A 102 7.81 -7.54 4.49
N TYR A 103 8.43 -6.69 3.68
CA TYR A 103 9.86 -6.77 3.42
C TYR A 103 10.34 -5.47 2.77
N PHE A 104 11.60 -5.14 2.96
CA PHE A 104 12.23 -4.05 2.23
C PHE A 104 13.73 -4.35 2.05
N ASP A 105 14.27 -3.87 0.94
CA ASP A 105 15.68 -4.00 0.60
C ASP A 105 16.22 -2.66 0.07
N ASP A 106 17.39 -2.69 -0.57
CA ASP A 106 18.08 -1.48 -1.01
C ASP A 106 17.32 -0.70 -2.09
N LYS A 107 16.37 -1.33 -2.78
CA LYS A 107 15.70 -0.72 -3.94
C LYS A 107 14.20 -0.68 -3.80
N PHE A 108 13.60 -1.57 -3.02
CA PHE A 108 12.17 -1.80 -3.04
C PHE A 108 11.58 -1.88 -1.65
N LEU A 109 10.34 -1.42 -1.55
CA LEU A 109 9.44 -1.73 -0.43
C LEU A 109 8.39 -2.73 -0.92
N TYR A 110 8.11 -3.72 -0.10
CA TYR A 110 7.12 -4.75 -0.42
C TYR A 110 5.96 -4.62 0.55
N TYR A 111 4.78 -4.34 -0.01
CA TYR A 111 3.54 -4.19 0.76
C TYR A 111 2.63 -5.38 0.54
N GLU A 112 2.00 -5.82 1.62
CA GLU A 112 0.84 -6.69 1.55
C GLU A 112 -0.39 -5.86 1.92
N GLN A 113 -1.41 -5.94 1.10
CA GLN A 113 -2.67 -5.25 1.35
C GLN A 113 -3.83 -6.21 1.20
N LEU A 114 -4.75 -6.15 2.16
CA LEU A 114 -5.91 -7.03 2.20
C LEU A 114 -7.16 -6.16 2.24
N MET A 115 -8.12 -6.46 1.37
CA MET A 115 -9.47 -5.91 1.45
C MET A 115 -10.36 -6.93 2.16
N MET A 116 -10.72 -6.63 3.41
CA MET A 116 -11.49 -7.52 4.25
C MET A 116 -12.95 -7.11 4.22
N LEU A 117 -13.80 -8.10 4.08
CA LEU A 117 -15.25 -7.92 4.19
C LEU A 117 -15.68 -7.94 5.66
N SER A 118 -16.88 -7.41 5.94
CA SER A 118 -17.40 -7.32 7.32
C SER A 118 -17.59 -8.68 7.97
N ASP A 119 -17.71 -9.77 7.19
CA ASP A 119 -17.84 -11.12 7.72
C ASP A 119 -16.50 -11.78 8.03
N GLY A 120 -15.39 -11.05 7.87
CA GLY A 120 -14.04 -11.56 8.16
C GLY A 120 -13.35 -12.25 6.98
N ARG A 121 -13.99 -12.37 5.82
CA ARG A 121 -13.35 -12.95 4.64
C ARG A 121 -12.46 -11.93 3.96
N CYS A 122 -11.31 -12.39 3.46
CA CYS A 122 -10.47 -11.56 2.62
C CYS A 122 -10.97 -11.65 1.17
N ALA A 123 -11.46 -10.54 0.64
CA ALA A 123 -11.99 -10.50 -0.72
C ALA A 123 -10.88 -10.37 -1.75
N ILE A 124 -9.91 -9.49 -1.52
CA ILE A 124 -8.83 -9.21 -2.46
C ILE A 124 -7.53 -9.09 -1.68
N GLN A 125 -6.48 -9.73 -2.18
CA GLN A 125 -5.13 -9.64 -1.62
C GLN A 125 -4.20 -9.06 -2.67
N SER A 126 -3.38 -8.09 -2.28
CA SER A 126 -2.39 -7.47 -3.16
C SER A 126 -1.01 -7.58 -2.55
N LEU A 127 -0.05 -7.96 -3.37
CA LEU A 127 1.37 -7.84 -3.07
C LEU A 127 1.95 -6.81 -4.03
N CYS A 128 2.52 -5.74 -3.49
CA CYS A 128 3.00 -4.63 -4.29
C CYS A 128 4.47 -4.37 -4.00
N ARG A 129 5.26 -4.24 -5.06
CA ARG A 129 6.66 -3.85 -4.99
C ARG A 129 6.79 -2.42 -5.47
N LEU A 130 7.23 -1.53 -4.59
CA LEU A 130 7.47 -0.13 -4.90
C LEU A 130 8.96 0.12 -5.05
N ALA A 131 9.36 0.68 -6.18
CA ALA A 131 10.73 1.15 -6.37
C ALA A 131 10.88 2.51 -5.72
N ILE A 132 11.98 2.70 -4.98
CA ILE A 132 12.27 3.94 -4.28
C ILE A 132 13.41 4.63 -5.01
N THR A 133 13.20 5.89 -5.39
CA THR A 133 14.23 6.71 -6.03
C THR A 133 14.34 8.04 -5.32
N GLN A 134 15.58 8.54 -5.22
CA GLN A 134 15.84 9.86 -4.67
C GLN A 134 16.30 10.80 -5.79
N HIS A 135 15.60 11.93 -5.92
CA HIS A 135 15.94 12.97 -6.87
C HIS A 135 16.88 13.94 -6.16
N GLY A 136 18.13 13.92 -6.56
CA GLY A 136 19.16 14.77 -5.98
C GLY A 136 19.21 16.15 -6.58
#